data_8055b81aea8abb0047cf646789763229
#
_entry.id   8055b81aea8abb0047cf646789763229
#
_cell.length_a   1.000
_cell.length_b   1.000
_cell.length_c   1.000
_cell.angle_alpha   90.00
_cell.angle_beta   90.00
_cell.angle_gamma   90.00
#
_symmetry.space_group_name_H-M   'P 1'
#
loop_
_entity.id
_entity.type
_entity.pdbx_description
1 polymer ?
#
loop_
_entity_poly.entity_id
_entity_poly.type
_entity_poly.pdbx_seq_one_letter_code
_entity_poly.pdbx_strand_id
1 'polypeptide(L)'
;WTYFASDVAYHKNKLDRKFDFLINILGADHAGYIKRISSSVDALSNSKGKLICKVSQLVKLIKDKKPFKMSKRKGDYITVDDLINEVGKDATRFIMLNRSSDVELDFDFDNVIEKSKDNPLYYVQYCYARIASVFRHIGKDLNSEIKINNYDFQYTDDEINILKKISEWPKCIDIASNKLEP
;
A
#
# COMPACT_ATOMS: atom_id res chain seq x y z
N TRP A 1 33.55 3.06 14.34
CA TRP A 1 32.28 3.74 14.06
C TRP A 1 31.25 2.66 13.72
N THR A 2 30.04 2.80 14.30
CA THR A 2 28.93 1.89 14.02
C THR A 2 28.02 2.47 12.94
N TYR A 3 27.15 1.65 12.36
CA TYR A 3 26.12 2.09 11.42
C TYR A 3 25.25 3.22 12.00
N PHE A 4 25.08 3.26 13.32
CA PHE A 4 24.33 4.33 13.99
C PHE A 4 24.92 5.73 13.74
N ALA A 5 26.25 5.88 13.70
CA ALA A 5 26.86 7.17 13.40
C ALA A 5 26.53 7.67 12.00
N SER A 6 26.49 6.76 11.01
CA SER A 6 26.09 7.08 9.64
C SER A 6 24.63 7.49 9.57
N ASP A 7 23.76 6.81 10.33
CA ASP A 7 22.33 7.14 10.39
C ASP A 7 22.07 8.49 11.04
N VAL A 8 22.81 8.82 12.11
CA VAL A 8 22.74 10.13 12.76
C VAL A 8 23.16 11.24 11.78
N ALA A 9 24.27 11.05 11.07
CA ALA A 9 24.72 11.98 10.05
C ALA A 9 23.72 12.16 8.91
N TYR A 10 23.11 11.07 8.48
CA TYR A 10 22.08 11.10 7.45
C TYR A 10 20.81 11.86 7.90
N HIS A 11 20.36 11.68 9.14
CA HIS A 11 19.25 12.43 9.68
C HIS A 11 19.58 13.91 9.87
N LYS A 12 20.82 14.24 10.24
CA LYS A 12 21.28 15.64 10.23
C LYS A 12 21.15 16.26 8.85
N ASN A 13 21.58 15.55 7.81
CA ASN A 13 21.41 16.00 6.42
C ASN A 13 19.94 16.17 6.02
N LYS A 14 19.03 15.26 6.47
CA LYS A 14 17.60 15.42 6.26
C LYS A 14 17.04 16.69 6.91
N LEU A 15 17.44 16.97 8.15
CA LEU A 15 17.03 18.17 8.87
C LEU A 15 17.53 19.45 8.17
N ASP A 16 18.75 19.45 7.65
CA ASP A 16 19.33 20.58 6.93
C ASP A 16 18.58 20.89 5.61
N ARG A 17 17.92 19.89 5.02
CA ARG A 17 17.04 20.07 3.85
C ARG A 17 15.67 20.67 4.17
N LYS A 18 15.35 20.90 5.45
CA LYS A 18 14.15 21.60 5.94
C LYS A 18 12.83 20.99 5.51
N PHE A 19 12.72 19.67 5.52
CA PHE A 19 11.43 18.99 5.35
C PHE A 19 10.55 19.15 6.58
N ASP A 20 9.24 19.26 6.38
CA ASP A 20 8.25 19.34 7.47
C ASP A 20 8.16 18.05 8.27
N PHE A 21 8.32 16.90 7.59
CA PHE A 21 8.30 15.57 8.17
C PHE A 21 9.46 14.73 7.64
N LEU A 22 10.06 13.97 8.52
CA LEU A 22 11.00 12.91 8.18
C LEU A 22 10.31 11.57 8.39
N ILE A 23 10.23 10.73 7.35
CA ILE A 23 9.56 9.44 7.44
C ILE A 23 10.59 8.35 7.20
N ASN A 24 10.73 7.46 8.18
CA ASN A 24 11.53 6.25 8.06
C ASN A 24 10.60 5.02 7.96
N ILE A 25 10.79 4.21 6.92
CA ILE A 25 10.12 2.92 6.78
C ILE A 25 11.14 1.85 7.14
N LEU A 26 10.89 1.09 8.20
CA LEU A 26 11.81 0.13 8.80
C LEU A 26 11.19 -1.26 8.80
N GLY A 27 12.00 -2.29 8.57
CA GLY A 27 11.58 -3.66 8.81
C GLY A 27 11.34 -3.93 10.30
N ALA A 28 10.52 -4.93 10.61
CA ALA A 28 10.17 -5.29 11.99
C ALA A 28 11.39 -5.64 12.85
N ASP A 29 12.45 -6.15 12.25
CA ASP A 29 13.74 -6.43 12.89
C ASP A 29 14.45 -5.17 13.40
N HIS A 30 14.10 -3.99 12.89
CA HIS A 30 14.60 -2.69 13.31
C HIS A 30 13.70 -1.96 14.32
N ALA A 31 12.60 -2.55 14.78
CA ALA A 31 11.68 -1.89 15.71
C ALA A 31 12.36 -1.38 16.98
N GLY A 32 13.30 -2.15 17.54
CA GLY A 32 14.11 -1.74 18.71
C GLY A 32 15.04 -0.55 18.47
N TYR A 33 15.28 -0.20 17.21
CA TYR A 33 16.15 0.90 16.81
C TYR A 33 15.44 2.26 16.80
N ILE A 34 14.12 2.28 16.71
CA ILE A 34 13.29 3.47 16.56
C ILE A 34 13.57 4.49 17.67
N LYS A 35 13.59 4.04 18.92
CA LYS A 35 13.82 4.93 20.06
C LYS A 35 15.16 5.67 19.97
N ARG A 36 16.22 4.98 19.52
CA ARG A 36 17.57 5.57 19.38
C ARG A 36 17.59 6.66 18.32
N ILE A 37 17.02 6.36 17.14
CA ILE A 37 17.05 7.33 16.02
C ILE A 37 16.13 8.53 16.29
N SER A 38 14.97 8.32 16.92
CA SER A 38 14.08 9.39 17.33
C SER A 38 14.75 10.33 18.34
N SER A 39 15.37 9.79 19.38
CA SER A 39 16.13 10.59 20.35
C SER A 39 17.27 11.36 19.71
N SER A 40 17.92 10.80 18.69
CA SER A 40 18.99 11.50 17.96
C SER A 40 18.46 12.67 17.12
N VAL A 41 17.32 12.48 16.45
CA VAL A 41 16.66 13.54 15.69
C VAL A 41 16.19 14.66 16.62
N ASP A 42 15.64 14.32 17.77
CA ASP A 42 15.23 15.30 18.79
C ASP A 42 16.44 16.13 19.27
N ALA A 43 17.54 15.47 19.58
CA ALA A 43 18.77 16.15 20.01
C ALA A 43 19.35 17.05 18.91
N LEU A 44 19.38 16.58 17.65
CA LEU A 44 19.93 17.34 16.51
C LEU A 44 19.07 18.54 16.13
N SER A 45 17.77 18.48 16.37
CA SER A 45 16.79 19.51 15.98
C SER A 45 16.33 20.39 17.11
N ASN A 46 16.83 20.18 18.35
CA ASN A 46 16.28 20.78 19.56
C ASN A 46 14.75 20.53 19.68
N SER A 47 14.34 19.29 19.45
CA SER A 47 12.95 18.81 19.46
C SER A 47 12.01 19.48 18.45
N LYS A 48 12.55 20.11 17.42
CA LYS A 48 11.76 20.71 16.32
C LYS A 48 11.54 19.77 15.14
N GLY A 49 12.39 18.76 14.98
CA GLY A 49 12.29 17.79 13.91
C GLY A 49 11.15 16.81 14.17
N LYS A 50 10.32 16.56 13.15
CA LYS A 50 9.22 15.60 13.24
C LYS A 50 9.62 14.32 12.51
N LEU A 51 10.09 13.31 13.25
CA LEU A 51 10.41 12.00 12.73
C LEU A 51 9.23 11.03 12.97
N ILE A 52 8.76 10.43 11.91
CA ILE A 52 7.75 9.37 11.92
C ILE A 52 8.44 8.07 11.49
N CYS A 53 8.38 7.04 12.33
CA CYS A 53 8.88 5.72 11.99
C CYS A 53 7.69 4.78 11.73
N LYS A 54 7.59 4.24 10.52
CA LYS A 54 6.65 3.18 10.16
C LYS A 54 7.39 1.85 10.15
N VAL A 55 6.79 0.84 10.74
CA VAL A 55 7.35 -0.53 10.77
C VAL A 55 6.60 -1.36 9.76
N SER A 56 7.34 -2.05 8.91
CA SER A 56 6.78 -3.03 7.97
C SER A 56 7.13 -4.44 8.44
N GLN A 57 6.13 -5.29 8.53
CA GLN A 57 6.29 -6.69 8.89
C GLN A 57 6.86 -7.51 7.74
N LEU A 58 7.28 -8.73 8.06
CA LEU A 58 7.86 -9.65 7.09
C LEU A 58 6.79 -10.13 6.10
N VAL A 59 7.20 -10.26 4.84
CA VAL A 59 6.46 -10.94 3.81
C VAL A 59 7.03 -12.34 3.65
N LYS A 60 6.20 -13.36 3.85
CA LYS A 60 6.55 -14.75 3.60
C LYS A 60 6.12 -15.12 2.20
N LEU A 61 7.05 -15.55 1.37
CA LEU A 61 6.76 -16.01 0.02
C LEU A 61 6.41 -17.50 0.05
N ILE A 62 5.29 -17.86 -0.58
CA ILE A 62 4.81 -19.24 -0.69
C ILE A 62 4.68 -19.56 -2.19
N LYS A 63 5.30 -20.67 -2.61
CA LYS A 63 5.23 -21.16 -3.98
C LYS A 63 5.04 -22.68 -3.94
N ASP A 64 4.15 -23.22 -4.78
CA ASP A 64 3.79 -24.65 -4.77
C ASP A 64 3.36 -25.13 -3.37
N LYS A 65 2.60 -24.31 -2.65
CA LYS A 65 2.13 -24.56 -1.28
C LYS A 65 3.27 -24.76 -0.24
N LYS A 66 4.47 -24.31 -0.54
CA LYS A 66 5.64 -24.42 0.34
C LYS A 66 6.26 -23.05 0.57
N PRO A 67 6.75 -22.77 1.79
CA PRO A 67 7.49 -21.54 2.05
C PRO A 67 8.76 -21.49 1.19
N PHE A 68 8.90 -20.42 0.43
CA PHE A 68 10.11 -20.13 -0.33
C PHE A 68 11.17 -19.53 0.61
N LYS A 69 12.21 -20.31 0.89
CA LYS A 69 13.30 -19.88 1.78
C LYS A 69 14.36 -19.12 0.99
N MET A 70 14.39 -17.82 1.17
CA MET A 70 15.45 -16.98 0.59
C MET A 70 16.77 -17.16 1.35
N SER A 71 17.85 -17.32 0.63
CA SER A 71 19.22 -17.40 1.17
C SER A 71 20.19 -16.61 0.34
N LYS A 72 20.63 -15.46 0.85
CA LYS A 72 21.65 -14.61 0.19
C LYS A 72 22.96 -15.37 -0.06
N ARG A 73 23.33 -16.33 0.83
CA ARG A 73 24.56 -17.11 0.70
C ARG A 73 24.52 -18.15 -0.42
N LYS A 74 23.30 -18.64 -0.75
CA LYS A 74 23.12 -19.64 -1.82
C LYS A 74 22.71 -19.00 -3.14
N GLY A 75 22.48 -17.69 -3.18
CA GLY A 75 21.95 -17.00 -4.35
C GLY A 75 20.43 -17.19 -4.57
N ASP A 76 19.76 -17.91 -3.67
CA ASP A 76 18.32 -18.16 -3.75
C ASP A 76 17.58 -16.98 -3.12
N TYR A 77 17.31 -15.96 -3.90
CA TYR A 77 16.47 -14.85 -3.49
C TYR A 77 15.61 -14.38 -4.68
N ILE A 78 14.41 -13.93 -4.37
CA ILE A 78 13.49 -13.35 -5.34
C ILE A 78 13.60 -11.84 -5.19
N THR A 79 13.89 -11.16 -6.30
CA THR A 79 13.87 -9.70 -6.36
C THR A 79 12.43 -9.20 -6.55
N VAL A 80 12.21 -7.89 -6.35
CA VAL A 80 10.90 -7.28 -6.66
C VAL A 80 10.60 -7.39 -8.15
N ASP A 81 11.62 -7.30 -9.00
CA ASP A 81 11.45 -7.45 -10.46
C ASP A 81 11.03 -8.89 -10.82
N ASP A 82 11.61 -9.91 -10.19
CA ASP A 82 11.22 -11.29 -10.40
C ASP A 82 9.75 -11.50 -9.99
N LEU A 83 9.35 -10.93 -8.84
CA LEU A 83 7.97 -10.98 -8.36
C LEU A 83 7.01 -10.33 -9.36
N ILE A 84 7.33 -9.13 -9.84
CA ILE A 84 6.52 -8.39 -10.82
C ILE A 84 6.43 -9.16 -12.15
N ASN A 85 7.52 -9.76 -12.59
CA ASN A 85 7.53 -10.54 -13.83
C ASN A 85 6.69 -11.82 -13.72
N GLU A 86 6.61 -12.42 -12.55
CA GLU A 86 5.86 -13.66 -12.33
C GLU A 86 4.34 -13.42 -12.15
N VAL A 87 3.96 -12.47 -11.30
CA VAL A 87 2.54 -12.25 -10.96
C VAL A 87 1.93 -10.96 -11.53
N GLY A 88 2.74 -10.11 -12.10
CA GLY A 88 2.33 -8.81 -12.62
C GLY A 88 2.34 -7.69 -11.59
N LYS A 89 2.50 -6.46 -12.08
CA LYS A 89 2.61 -5.26 -11.26
C LYS A 89 1.37 -4.99 -10.42
N ASP A 90 0.19 -5.13 -11.01
CA ASP A 90 -1.08 -4.82 -10.35
C ASP A 90 -1.35 -5.79 -9.20
N ALA A 91 -1.10 -7.08 -9.43
CA ALA A 91 -1.26 -8.12 -8.41
C ALA A 91 -0.27 -7.90 -7.26
N THR A 92 0.99 -7.66 -7.57
CA THR A 92 2.02 -7.37 -6.56
C THR A 92 1.61 -6.18 -5.69
N ARG A 93 1.26 -5.04 -6.30
CA ARG A 93 0.87 -3.83 -5.57
C ARG A 93 -0.40 -4.03 -4.74
N PHE A 94 -1.42 -4.61 -5.35
CA PHE A 94 -2.71 -4.79 -4.68
C PHE A 94 -2.59 -5.68 -3.44
N ILE A 95 -1.95 -6.83 -3.57
CA ILE A 95 -1.80 -7.77 -2.44
C ILE A 95 -0.92 -7.18 -1.33
N MET A 96 0.17 -6.49 -1.69
CA MET A 96 1.04 -5.83 -0.70
C MET A 96 0.32 -4.70 0.05
N LEU A 97 -0.58 -3.96 -0.60
CA LEU A 97 -1.30 -2.83 -0.02
C LEU A 97 -2.65 -3.21 0.61
N ASN A 98 -3.13 -4.42 0.39
CA ASN A 98 -4.43 -4.87 0.92
C ASN A 98 -4.40 -5.20 2.43
N ARG A 99 -3.25 -5.02 3.07
CA ARG A 99 -3.06 -5.22 4.50
C ARG A 99 -2.30 -4.05 5.11
N SER A 100 -2.53 -3.81 6.40
CA SER A 100 -1.73 -2.87 7.15
C SER A 100 -0.27 -3.33 7.22
N SER A 101 0.66 -2.37 7.22
CA SER A 101 2.11 -2.65 7.21
C SER A 101 2.61 -3.37 8.48
N ASP A 102 1.85 -3.33 9.57
CA ASP A 102 2.16 -3.97 10.85
C ASP A 102 1.71 -5.44 10.95
N VAL A 103 1.07 -5.97 9.91
CA VAL A 103 0.59 -7.35 9.83
C VAL A 103 1.46 -8.17 8.87
N GLU A 104 1.90 -9.36 9.32
CA GLU A 104 2.61 -10.29 8.44
C GLU A 104 1.77 -10.69 7.23
N LEU A 105 2.40 -10.80 6.08
CA LEU A 105 1.78 -11.19 4.82
C LEU A 105 2.36 -12.51 4.32
N ASP A 106 1.49 -13.48 4.12
CA ASP A 106 1.80 -14.67 3.33
C ASP A 106 1.45 -14.37 1.87
N PHE A 107 2.48 -14.19 1.05
CA PHE A 107 2.35 -13.95 -0.38
C PHE A 107 2.43 -15.27 -1.13
N ASP A 108 1.28 -15.83 -1.45
CA ASP A 108 1.15 -17.09 -2.18
C ASP A 108 1.01 -16.81 -3.67
N PHE A 109 2.03 -17.20 -4.45
CA PHE A 109 2.08 -16.97 -5.89
C PHE A 109 0.89 -17.60 -6.62
N ASP A 110 0.50 -18.79 -6.24
CA ASP A 110 -0.60 -19.52 -6.89
C ASP A 110 -1.92 -18.79 -6.69
N ASN A 111 -2.20 -18.36 -5.46
CA ASN A 111 -3.43 -17.64 -5.13
C ASN A 111 -3.49 -16.24 -5.75
N VAL A 112 -2.34 -15.57 -5.87
CA VAL A 112 -2.26 -14.18 -6.41
C VAL A 112 -2.61 -14.14 -7.89
N ILE A 113 -2.23 -15.15 -8.67
CA ILE A 113 -2.51 -15.22 -10.12
C ILE A 113 -3.84 -15.89 -10.46
N GLU A 114 -4.49 -16.50 -9.47
CA GLU A 114 -5.76 -17.19 -9.69
C GLU A 114 -6.85 -16.21 -10.11
N LYS A 115 -7.47 -16.51 -11.27
CA LYS A 115 -8.58 -15.72 -11.82
C LYS A 115 -9.93 -16.23 -11.30
N SER A 116 -10.13 -16.06 -9.99
CA SER A 116 -11.38 -16.46 -9.34
C SER A 116 -12.08 -15.26 -8.70
N LYS A 117 -13.35 -15.41 -8.39
CA LYS A 117 -14.12 -14.41 -7.65
C LYS A 117 -13.62 -14.22 -6.21
N ASP A 118 -12.84 -15.16 -5.70
CA ASP A 118 -12.27 -15.11 -4.36
C ASP A 118 -10.95 -14.32 -4.34
N ASN A 119 -10.36 -14.02 -5.52
CA ASN A 119 -9.23 -13.12 -5.64
C ASN A 119 -9.71 -11.65 -5.67
N PRO A 120 -9.44 -10.86 -4.62
CA PRO A 120 -9.96 -9.51 -4.50
C PRO A 120 -9.48 -8.56 -5.61
N LEU A 121 -8.26 -8.73 -6.12
CA LEU A 121 -7.77 -7.95 -7.26
C LEU A 121 -8.61 -8.22 -8.50
N TYR A 122 -8.80 -9.49 -8.82
CA TYR A 122 -9.55 -9.89 -10.01
C TYR A 122 -11.00 -9.41 -9.93
N TYR A 123 -11.59 -9.45 -8.73
CA TYR A 123 -12.93 -8.94 -8.49
C TYR A 123 -13.05 -7.43 -8.74
N VAL A 124 -12.08 -6.65 -8.29
CA VAL A 124 -12.03 -5.19 -8.56
C VAL A 124 -11.84 -4.91 -10.05
N GLN A 125 -10.93 -5.61 -10.72
CA GLN A 125 -10.71 -5.48 -12.16
C GLN A 125 -11.96 -5.85 -12.96
N TYR A 126 -12.66 -6.91 -12.56
CA TYR A 126 -13.91 -7.31 -13.18
C TYR A 126 -15.01 -6.26 -13.02
N CYS A 127 -15.16 -5.69 -11.83
CA CYS A 127 -16.09 -4.59 -11.57
C CYS A 127 -15.81 -3.40 -12.49
N TYR A 128 -14.54 -2.97 -12.58
CA TYR A 128 -14.13 -1.91 -13.50
C TYR A 128 -14.47 -2.22 -14.96
N ALA A 129 -14.16 -3.43 -15.41
CA ALA A 129 -14.45 -3.86 -16.78
C ALA A 129 -15.97 -3.85 -17.09
N ARG A 130 -16.80 -4.23 -16.11
CA ARG A 130 -18.26 -4.17 -16.23
C ARG A 130 -18.76 -2.73 -16.35
N ILE A 131 -18.28 -1.82 -15.50
CA ILE A 131 -18.63 -0.41 -15.55
C ILE A 131 -18.22 0.19 -16.92
N ALA A 132 -16.98 -0.06 -17.34
CA ALA A 132 -16.48 0.40 -18.63
C ALA A 132 -17.30 -0.14 -19.81
N SER A 133 -17.78 -1.38 -19.71
CA SER A 133 -18.66 -1.97 -20.72
C SER A 133 -20.01 -1.24 -20.82
N VAL A 134 -20.60 -0.87 -19.69
CA VAL A 134 -21.86 -0.10 -19.67
C VAL A 134 -21.66 1.25 -20.36
N PHE A 135 -20.58 1.97 -20.06
CA PHE A 135 -20.27 3.25 -20.71
C PHE A 135 -20.11 3.11 -22.23
N ARG A 136 -19.35 2.10 -22.67
CA ARG A 136 -19.21 1.82 -24.11
C ARG A 136 -20.55 1.51 -24.78
N HIS A 137 -21.44 0.80 -24.10
CA HIS A 137 -22.75 0.44 -24.64
C HIS A 137 -23.63 1.66 -24.89
N ILE A 138 -23.49 2.71 -24.10
CA ILE A 138 -24.19 3.99 -24.31
C ILE A 138 -23.39 4.99 -25.17
N GLY A 139 -22.32 4.54 -25.84
CA GLY A 139 -21.49 5.38 -26.72
C GLY A 139 -20.63 6.41 -25.97
N LYS A 140 -20.30 6.15 -24.72
CA LYS A 140 -19.47 7.03 -23.88
C LYS A 140 -18.23 6.30 -23.38
N ASP A 141 -17.21 7.03 -22.95
CA ASP A 141 -16.09 6.52 -22.18
C ASP A 141 -16.25 6.85 -20.68
N LEU A 142 -15.40 6.28 -19.85
CA LEU A 142 -15.47 6.44 -18.39
C LEU A 142 -15.24 7.89 -17.92
N ASN A 143 -14.59 8.71 -18.73
CA ASN A 143 -14.30 10.11 -18.41
C ASN A 143 -15.39 11.05 -18.96
N SER A 144 -16.39 10.51 -19.67
CA SER A 144 -17.48 11.31 -20.21
C SER A 144 -18.32 11.90 -19.08
N GLU A 145 -18.59 13.21 -19.17
CA GLU A 145 -19.53 13.84 -18.26
C GLU A 145 -20.96 13.34 -18.55
N ILE A 146 -21.62 12.81 -17.54
CA ILE A 146 -23.03 12.43 -17.62
C ILE A 146 -23.85 13.49 -16.94
N LYS A 147 -24.62 14.24 -17.74
CA LYS A 147 -25.59 15.22 -17.21
C LYS A 147 -26.87 14.51 -16.81
N ILE A 148 -27.22 14.59 -15.55
CA ILE A 148 -28.47 14.09 -15.02
C ILE A 148 -29.49 15.25 -15.10
N ASN A 149 -30.44 15.14 -15.99
CA ASN A 149 -31.42 16.21 -16.25
C ASN A 149 -32.69 16.09 -15.41
N ASN A 150 -32.86 15.01 -14.69
CA ASN A 150 -34.02 14.77 -13.83
C ASN A 150 -33.56 14.18 -12.49
N TYR A 151 -34.00 14.76 -11.38
CA TYR A 151 -33.65 14.38 -10.02
C TYR A 151 -34.73 13.54 -9.32
N ASP A 152 -35.79 13.18 -10.05
CA ASP A 152 -36.92 12.39 -9.51
C ASP A 152 -36.64 10.89 -9.67
N PHE A 153 -35.52 10.42 -9.08
CA PHE A 153 -35.16 9.01 -9.05
C PHE A 153 -35.66 8.36 -7.76
N GLN A 154 -36.37 7.25 -7.89
CA GLN A 154 -36.55 6.32 -6.78
C GLN A 154 -35.39 5.33 -6.81
N TYR A 155 -34.51 5.45 -5.84
CA TYR A 155 -33.37 4.54 -5.70
C TYR A 155 -33.81 3.24 -5.05
N THR A 156 -33.29 2.13 -5.54
CA THR A 156 -33.36 0.83 -4.87
C THR A 156 -32.47 0.81 -3.63
N ASP A 157 -32.71 -0.13 -2.72
CA ASP A 157 -31.87 -0.30 -1.53
C ASP A 157 -30.40 -0.57 -1.88
N ASP A 158 -30.13 -1.32 -2.95
CA ASP A 158 -28.79 -1.63 -3.43
C ASP A 158 -28.08 -0.36 -3.94
N GLU A 159 -28.78 0.49 -4.68
CA GLU A 159 -28.22 1.75 -5.15
C GLU A 159 -27.93 2.70 -3.98
N ILE A 160 -28.82 2.77 -3.01
CA ILE A 160 -28.59 3.55 -1.78
C ILE A 160 -27.35 3.04 -1.03
N ASN A 161 -27.18 1.73 -0.93
CA ASN A 161 -26.02 1.14 -0.27
C ASN A 161 -24.71 1.48 -1.01
N ILE A 162 -24.70 1.45 -2.34
CA ILE A 162 -23.54 1.87 -3.15
C ILE A 162 -23.25 3.36 -2.93
N LEU A 163 -24.27 4.22 -2.97
CA LEU A 163 -24.11 5.66 -2.75
C LEU A 163 -23.54 5.96 -1.37
N LYS A 164 -24.00 5.25 -0.32
CA LYS A 164 -23.42 5.36 1.04
C LYS A 164 -21.94 4.99 1.05
N LYS A 165 -21.56 3.90 0.37
CA LYS A 165 -20.15 3.49 0.28
C LYS A 165 -19.29 4.52 -0.46
N ILE A 166 -19.79 5.07 -1.55
CA ILE A 166 -19.08 6.11 -2.30
C ILE A 166 -18.92 7.38 -1.44
N SER A 167 -19.93 7.74 -0.64
CA SER A 167 -19.86 8.90 0.25
C SER A 167 -18.84 8.78 1.38
N GLU A 168 -18.42 7.55 1.74
CA GLU A 168 -17.35 7.30 2.71
C GLU A 168 -15.95 7.59 2.15
N TRP A 169 -15.79 7.70 0.83
CA TRP A 169 -14.49 7.84 0.17
C TRP A 169 -13.63 9.00 0.66
N PRO A 170 -14.15 10.24 0.81
CA PRO A 170 -13.34 11.34 1.33
C PRO A 170 -12.77 11.05 2.72
N LYS A 171 -13.56 10.43 3.59
CA LYS A 171 -13.14 10.02 4.93
C LYS A 171 -12.05 8.93 4.87
N CYS A 172 -12.19 8.00 3.94
CA CYS A 172 -11.18 6.94 3.72
C CYS A 172 -9.83 7.56 3.35
N ILE A 173 -9.82 8.51 2.40
CA ILE A 173 -8.59 9.22 1.99
C ILE A 173 -7.98 10.00 3.14
N ASP A 174 -8.78 10.72 3.92
CA ASP A 174 -8.31 11.47 5.08
C ASP A 174 -7.64 10.56 6.12
N ILE A 175 -8.28 9.43 6.45
CA ILE A 175 -7.72 8.45 7.38
C ILE A 175 -6.42 7.85 6.85
N ALA A 176 -6.37 7.43 5.58
CA ALA A 176 -5.19 6.85 4.95
C ALA A 176 -4.02 7.84 4.94
N SER A 177 -4.29 9.10 4.61
CA SER A 177 -3.32 10.19 4.60
C SER A 177 -2.75 10.44 6.01
N ASN A 178 -3.60 10.56 7.02
CA ASN A 178 -3.17 10.84 8.39
C ASN A 178 -2.41 9.66 9.01
N LYS A 179 -2.78 8.43 8.66
CA LYS A 179 -2.09 7.23 9.12
C LYS A 179 -0.84 6.90 8.32
N LEU A 180 -0.63 7.51 7.15
CA LEU A 180 0.39 7.13 6.16
C LEU A 180 0.30 5.63 5.81
N GLU A 181 -0.92 5.18 5.57
CA GLU A 181 -1.26 3.81 5.19
C GLU A 181 -2.32 3.86 4.08
N PRO A 182 -2.14 3.09 2.99
CA PRO A 182 -3.11 3.03 1.89
C PRO A 182 -4.41 2.33 2.28
#